data_66402c545d30b356a8f1400e32fe45b1
#
_entry.id   66402c545d30b356a8f1400e32fe45b1
#
_cell.length_a   1.000
_cell.length_b   1.000
_cell.length_c   1.000
_cell.angle_alpha   90.00
_cell.angle_beta   90.00
_cell.angle_gamma   90.00
#
_symmetry.space_group_name_H-M   'P 1'
#
loop_
_entity.id
_entity.type
_entity.pdbx_description
1 polymer ?
#
loop_
_entity_poly.entity_id
_entity_poly.type
_entity_poly.pdbx_seq_one_letter_code
_entity_poly.pdbx_strand_id
1 'polypeptide(L)'
;PFGGTCALRGCDPKKMLVSGAEVIDAERRMSGHGIDGDLRIDWPELIGFKRTFTDPVPEKHEHRYRNKGIDTLHGAAQFTGPNTLK
;
A
#
# COMPACT_ATOMS: atom_id res chain seq x y z
N PRO A 1 10.14 -6.75 -3.78
CA PRO A 1 8.92 -7.50 -4.04
C PRO A 1 8.18 -6.95 -5.26
N PHE A 2 7.42 -7.80 -5.92
CA PHE A 2 6.57 -7.40 -7.04
C PHE A 2 5.50 -6.40 -6.60
N GLY A 3 5.19 -5.43 -7.44
CA GLY A 3 4.27 -4.33 -7.14
C GLY A 3 4.96 -2.99 -7.01
N GLY A 4 6.21 -2.98 -6.62
CA GLY A 4 7.02 -1.77 -6.51
C GLY A 4 6.65 -0.86 -5.36
N THR A 5 7.34 0.26 -5.26
CA THR A 5 7.23 1.18 -4.14
C THR A 5 5.86 1.85 -4.06
N CYS A 6 5.30 2.26 -5.19
CA CYS A 6 4.01 2.97 -5.20
C CYS A 6 2.88 2.12 -4.62
N ALA A 7 2.74 0.88 -5.06
CA ALA A 7 1.66 0.00 -4.59
C ALA A 7 1.86 -0.53 -3.17
N LEU A 8 3.11 -0.73 -2.74
CA LEU A 8 3.42 -1.37 -1.47
C LEU A 8 3.71 -0.40 -0.32
N ARG A 9 4.36 0.72 -0.60
CA ARG A 9 4.90 1.63 0.42
C ARG A 9 4.69 3.11 0.13
N GLY A 10 4.11 3.45 -1.01
CA GLY A 10 4.00 4.83 -1.48
C GLY A 10 2.57 5.29 -1.68
N CYS A 11 2.23 5.60 -2.91
CA CYS A 11 1.00 6.31 -3.27
C CYS A 11 -0.29 5.64 -2.79
N ASP A 12 -0.42 4.33 -2.98
CA ASP A 12 -1.65 3.62 -2.65
C ASP A 12 -1.86 3.47 -1.13
N PRO A 13 -0.90 2.93 -0.36
CA PRO A 13 -1.06 2.85 1.08
C PRO A 13 -1.14 4.22 1.76
N LYS A 14 -0.46 5.24 1.23
CA LYS A 14 -0.57 6.60 1.73
C LYS A 14 -2.02 7.11 1.68
N LYS A 15 -2.72 6.90 0.58
CA LYS A 15 -4.11 7.33 0.43
C LYS A 15 -5.02 6.74 1.49
N MET A 16 -4.79 5.50 1.86
CA MET A 16 -5.58 4.84 2.90
C MET A 16 -5.34 5.44 4.28
N LEU A 17 -4.07 5.72 4.61
CA LEU A 17 -3.73 6.35 5.88
C LEU A 17 -4.23 7.79 5.95
N VAL A 18 -4.13 8.53 4.85
CA VAL A 18 -4.65 9.90 4.74
C VAL A 18 -6.17 9.93 4.89
N SER A 19 -6.89 8.92 4.40
CA SER A 19 -8.34 8.82 4.59
C SER A 19 -8.73 8.82 6.07
N GLY A 20 -7.98 8.12 6.92
CA GLY A 20 -8.18 8.16 8.37
C GLY A 20 -7.94 9.56 8.95
N ALA A 21 -6.88 10.23 8.52
CA ALA A 21 -6.59 11.60 8.95
C ALA A 21 -7.66 12.60 8.51
N GLU A 22 -8.21 12.45 7.31
CA GLU A 22 -9.28 13.30 6.78
C GLU A 22 -10.57 13.17 7.59
N VAL A 23 -10.92 11.98 8.05
CA VAL A 23 -12.09 11.78 8.91
C VAL A 23 -11.89 12.51 10.25
N ILE A 24 -10.75 12.41 10.86
CA ILE A 24 -10.42 13.11 12.11
C ILE A 24 -10.47 14.64 11.91
N ASP A 25 -9.90 15.14 10.83
CA ASP A 25 -9.92 16.56 10.50
C ASP A 25 -11.34 17.07 10.26
N ALA A 26 -12.16 16.33 9.53
CA ALA A 26 -13.54 16.68 9.28
C ALA A 26 -14.37 16.73 10.58
N GLU A 27 -14.19 15.78 11.47
CA GLU A 27 -14.84 15.77 12.78
C GLU A 27 -14.46 17.01 13.60
N ARG A 28 -13.17 17.32 13.67
CA ARG A 28 -12.68 18.50 14.39
C ARG A 28 -13.24 19.81 13.85
N ARG A 29 -13.36 19.93 12.53
CA ARG A 29 -13.95 21.13 11.90
C ARG A 29 -15.43 21.29 12.18
N MET A 30 -16.15 20.18 12.37
CA MET A 30 -17.59 20.18 12.66
C MET A 30 -17.90 20.20 14.16
N SER A 31 -16.89 20.12 15.01
CA SER A 31 -17.08 20.19 16.46
C SER A 31 -17.72 21.51 16.88
N GLY A 32 -18.79 21.40 17.64
CA GLY A 32 -19.61 22.56 18.01
C GLY A 32 -20.60 23.04 16.94
N HIS A 33 -20.64 22.36 15.79
CA HIS A 33 -21.55 22.66 14.67
C HIS A 33 -22.48 21.47 14.33
N GLY A 34 -22.99 20.82 15.36
CA GLY A 34 -23.91 19.70 15.22
C GLY A 34 -23.23 18.33 15.29
N ILE A 35 -21.92 18.29 15.42
CA ILE A 35 -21.15 17.07 15.62
C ILE A 35 -20.47 17.14 16.99
N ASP A 36 -20.80 16.16 17.83
CA ASP A 36 -20.18 15.97 19.14
C ASP A 36 -19.42 14.65 19.15
N GLY A 37 -18.40 14.60 19.95
CA GLY A 37 -17.58 13.40 20.15
C GLY A 37 -16.10 13.67 20.01
N ASP A 38 -15.33 12.63 20.20
CA ASP A 38 -13.88 12.67 20.11
C ASP A 38 -13.41 11.40 19.37
N LEU A 39 -13.23 11.50 18.07
CA LEU A 39 -12.71 10.41 17.26
C LEU A 39 -11.22 10.28 17.43
N ARG A 40 -10.76 9.05 17.51
CA ARG A 40 -9.35 8.72 17.63
C ARG A 40 -8.94 7.70 16.60
N ILE A 41 -7.67 7.78 16.20
CA ILE A 41 -7.07 6.76 15.35
C ILE A 41 -6.59 5.61 16.24
N ASP A 42 -7.13 4.42 16.01
CA ASP A 42 -6.54 3.18 16.47
C ASP A 42 -5.49 2.77 15.45
N TRP A 43 -4.24 3.06 15.72
CA TRP A 43 -3.14 2.87 14.77
C TRP A 43 -2.95 1.41 14.37
N PRO A 44 -2.93 0.42 15.30
CA PRO A 44 -2.83 -0.98 14.91
C PRO A 44 -3.95 -1.43 13.98
N GLU A 45 -5.18 -0.98 14.22
CA GLU A 45 -6.33 -1.33 13.39
C GLU A 45 -6.26 -0.66 12.01
N LEU A 46 -5.88 0.61 11.95
CA LEU A 46 -5.71 1.34 10.69
C LEU A 46 -4.61 0.72 9.82
N ILE A 47 -3.49 0.36 10.42
CA ILE A 47 -2.41 -0.35 9.72
C ILE A 47 -2.85 -1.73 9.26
N GLY A 48 -3.61 -2.47 10.07
CA GLY A 48 -4.19 -3.74 9.69
C GLY A 48 -5.09 -3.62 8.47
N PHE A 49 -5.94 -2.61 8.44
CA PHE A 49 -6.79 -2.30 7.30
C PHE A 49 -5.95 -1.98 6.04
N LYS A 50 -4.92 -1.14 6.18
CA LYS A 50 -3.99 -0.85 5.09
C LYS A 50 -3.34 -2.12 4.54
N ARG A 51 -2.92 -3.03 5.39
CA ARG A 51 -2.29 -4.29 4.98
C ARG A 51 -3.19 -5.20 4.17
N THR A 52 -4.50 -5.14 4.37
CA THR A 52 -5.44 -5.91 3.54
C THR A 52 -5.34 -5.55 2.05
N PHE A 53 -4.87 -4.35 1.73
CA PHE A 53 -4.65 -3.89 0.35
C PHE A 53 -3.23 -4.14 -0.13
N THR A 54 -2.23 -3.97 0.74
CA THR A 54 -0.83 -4.04 0.33
C THR A 54 -0.24 -5.45 0.37
N ASP A 55 -0.59 -6.26 1.37
CA ASP A 55 0.00 -7.58 1.54
C ASP A 55 -0.27 -8.54 0.36
N PRO A 56 -1.47 -8.55 -0.28
CA PRO A 56 -1.70 -9.41 -1.44
C PRO A 56 -1.04 -8.96 -2.74
N VAL A 57 -0.52 -7.73 -2.82
CA VAL A 57 -0.04 -7.13 -4.08
C VAL A 57 1.10 -7.92 -4.74
N PRO A 58 2.17 -8.32 -4.04
CA PRO A 58 3.27 -9.04 -4.68
C PRO A 58 2.81 -10.33 -5.37
N GLU A 59 2.03 -11.13 -4.68
CA GLU A 59 1.54 -12.39 -5.21
C GLU A 59 0.58 -12.20 -6.38
N LYS A 60 -0.33 -11.24 -6.30
CA LYS A 60 -1.25 -10.91 -7.38
C LYS A 60 -0.53 -10.45 -8.65
N HIS A 61 0.50 -9.62 -8.51
CA HIS A 61 1.30 -9.14 -9.63
C HIS A 61 2.08 -10.27 -10.28
N GLU A 62 2.73 -11.10 -9.47
CA GLU A 62 3.47 -12.26 -9.96
C GLU A 62 2.57 -13.23 -10.71
N HIS A 63 1.40 -13.54 -10.15
CA HIS A 63 0.40 -14.39 -10.79
C HIS A 63 -0.06 -13.81 -12.13
N ARG A 64 -0.29 -12.50 -12.19
CA ARG A 64 -0.66 -11.81 -13.45
C ARG A 64 0.41 -11.95 -14.53
N TYR A 65 1.68 -11.80 -14.16
CA TYR A 65 2.78 -11.97 -15.10
C TYR A 65 2.88 -13.40 -15.60
N ARG A 66 2.80 -14.39 -14.72
CA ARG A 66 2.81 -15.79 -15.08
C ARG A 66 1.67 -16.17 -16.02
N ASN A 67 0.48 -15.64 -15.77
CA ASN A 67 -0.68 -15.86 -16.64
C ASN A 67 -0.50 -15.29 -18.05
N LYS A 68 0.38 -14.31 -18.21
CA LYS A 68 0.74 -13.74 -19.51
C LYS A 68 1.97 -14.40 -20.14
N GLY A 69 2.47 -15.47 -19.55
CA GLY A 69 3.66 -16.17 -20.05
C GLY A 69 4.97 -15.45 -19.74
N ILE A 70 4.98 -14.54 -18.77
CA ILE A 70 6.18 -13.81 -18.35
C ILE A 70 6.79 -14.55 -17.16
N ASP A 71 8.05 -14.93 -17.28
CA ASP A 71 8.79 -15.54 -16.19
C ASP A 71 9.09 -14.53 -15.08
N THR A 72 8.96 -14.97 -13.85
CA THR A 72 9.24 -14.15 -12.68
C THR A 72 10.41 -14.71 -11.90
N LEU A 73 11.38 -13.84 -11.59
CA LEU A 73 12.58 -14.20 -10.85
C LEU A 73 12.69 -13.34 -9.59
N HIS A 74 13.04 -13.97 -8.48
CA HIS A 74 13.26 -13.30 -7.19
C HIS A 74 14.75 -13.12 -6.95
N GLY A 75 15.14 -11.91 -6.59
CA GLY A 75 16.50 -11.58 -6.23
C GLY A 75 16.90 -10.18 -6.64
N ALA A 76 18.10 -9.79 -6.31
CA ALA A 76 18.72 -8.56 -6.78
C ALA A 76 19.52 -8.86 -8.05
N ALA A 77 19.08 -8.29 -9.17
CA ALA A 77 19.73 -8.49 -10.45
C ALA A 77 21.00 -7.65 -10.57
N GLN A 78 22.06 -8.25 -11.12
CA GLN A 78 23.30 -7.57 -11.40
C GLN A 78 23.81 -7.95 -12.79
N PHE A 79 24.21 -6.95 -13.59
CA PHE A 79 24.85 -7.22 -14.87
C PHE A 79 26.25 -7.81 -14.64
N THR A 80 26.52 -8.93 -15.29
CA THR A 80 27.82 -9.59 -15.30
C THR A 80 28.50 -9.52 -16.66
N GLY A 81 27.82 -8.97 -17.66
CA GLY A 81 28.28 -8.75 -19.00
C GLY A 81 27.28 -7.90 -19.79
N PRO A 82 27.56 -7.57 -21.05
CA PRO A 82 26.69 -6.72 -21.86
C PRO A 82 25.25 -7.25 -22.01
N ASN A 83 25.10 -8.57 -22.01
CA ASN A 83 23.80 -9.25 -22.20
C ASN A 83 23.54 -10.34 -21.16
N THR A 84 24.21 -10.29 -20.02
CA THR A 84 24.12 -11.34 -18.99
C THR A 84 23.77 -10.73 -17.64
N LEU A 85 22.79 -11.33 -16.98
CA LEU A 85 22.38 -11.00 -15.62
C LEU A 85 22.65 -12.18 -14.68
N LYS A 86 22.98 -11.83 -13.45
CA LYS A 86 23.10 -12.78 -12.35
C LYS A 86 22.00 -12.47 -11.33
#